data_a1fb3e610b8e04e10720a6a6aa41d82a
#
_entry.id   a1fb3e610b8e04e10720a6a6aa41d82a
#
_cell.length_a   1.000
_cell.length_b   1.000
_cell.length_c   1.000
_cell.angle_alpha   90.00
_cell.angle_beta   90.00
_cell.angle_gamma   90.00
#
_symmetry.space_group_name_H-M   'P 1'
#
loop_
_entity.id
_entity.type
_entity.pdbx_description
1 polymer ?
#
loop_
_entity_poly.entity_id
_entity_poly.type
_entity_poly.pdbx_seq_one_letter_code
_entity_poly.pdbx_strand_id
1 'polypeptide(L)'
;PALENTFVAKLRAIGRVVKSPKYPGQHPHRDLMGQVAIGASSLTRHFGAFTAVRDVSVDVKYGEIYGLLGANGAGKTTTIKMLCGLIEPSTGRMELAGERGSLRSRTVRQKLGYMSQKFSLYDDLTVGENLNFFGGVYGLSREEIETKKHWVLEFAGLEGKEAALTASLPGGWKQRVAFGAAIMHEPSVLFLDEPTSGVDPLARRAFWRMINQLADMGTAILVTTHYLEEAEQCNRLGFMVAGSIVAEGTPGGVKRAQTGHLIETVASEPQRAADLLRTEGERWRISLFGDRIHNVTDGDAETSMRETRATLAAAGIAVLESREIPWSLEDVFISVVEKAKREERLAA
;
A
#
# COMPACT_ATOMS: atom_id res chain seq x y z
N PRO A 1 18.14 -7.93 -10.15
CA PRO A 1 17.63 -7.65 -8.80
C PRO A 1 17.40 -6.15 -8.68
N ALA A 2 16.25 -5.75 -8.10
CA ALA A 2 15.97 -4.34 -7.88
C ALA A 2 17.12 -3.70 -7.05
N LEU A 3 17.44 -2.46 -7.31
CA LEU A 3 18.53 -1.72 -6.63
C LEU A 3 18.40 -1.83 -5.10
N GLU A 4 17.16 -1.83 -4.59
CA GLU A 4 16.84 -2.04 -3.18
C GLU A 4 17.32 -3.40 -2.65
N ASN A 5 17.15 -4.48 -3.42
CA ASN A 5 17.61 -5.82 -3.02
C ASN A 5 19.14 -5.88 -2.88
N THR A 6 19.86 -5.24 -3.80
CA THR A 6 21.32 -5.12 -3.75
C THR A 6 21.78 -4.29 -2.57
N PHE A 7 21.10 -3.17 -2.30
CA PHE A 7 21.39 -2.29 -1.16
C PHE A 7 21.17 -3.02 0.17
N VAL A 8 20.05 -3.73 0.33
CA VAL A 8 19.75 -4.53 1.53
C VAL A 8 20.77 -5.66 1.73
N ALA A 9 21.18 -6.34 0.65
CA ALA A 9 22.21 -7.38 0.75
C ALA A 9 23.54 -6.81 1.26
N LYS A 10 23.96 -5.64 0.76
CA LYS A 10 25.16 -4.93 1.23
C LYS A 10 25.05 -4.49 2.70
N LEU A 11 23.90 -3.95 3.12
CA LEU A 11 23.69 -3.55 4.51
C LEU A 11 23.77 -4.75 5.48
N ARG A 12 23.22 -5.90 5.08
CA ARG A 12 23.34 -7.14 5.87
C ARG A 12 24.79 -7.62 5.96
N ALA A 13 25.54 -7.52 4.87
CA ALA A 13 26.95 -7.93 4.85
C ALA A 13 27.83 -7.11 5.81
N ILE A 14 27.47 -5.86 6.11
CA ILE A 14 28.17 -5.00 7.10
C ILE A 14 27.52 -5.07 8.49
N GLY A 15 26.71 -6.11 8.77
CA GLY A 15 26.14 -6.39 10.09
C GLY A 15 24.96 -5.50 10.50
N ARG A 16 24.41 -4.66 9.60
CA ARG A 16 23.17 -3.93 9.87
C ARG A 16 21.97 -4.86 9.68
N VAL A 17 21.42 -5.31 10.81
CA VAL A 17 20.20 -6.14 10.85
C VAL A 17 19.15 -5.39 11.65
N VAL A 18 17.98 -5.18 11.07
CA VAL A 18 16.82 -4.72 11.82
C VAL A 18 16.21 -5.93 12.51
N LYS A 19 16.15 -5.90 13.85
CA LYS A 19 15.45 -6.91 14.63
C LYS A 19 13.99 -6.97 14.21
N SER A 20 13.44 -8.15 14.18
CA SER A 20 12.02 -8.42 13.95
C SER A 20 11.58 -9.37 15.05
N PRO A 21 11.31 -8.86 16.25
CA PRO A 21 10.86 -9.68 17.35
C PRO A 21 9.53 -10.35 16.95
N LYS A 22 9.34 -11.57 17.44
CA LYS A 22 8.06 -12.26 17.24
C LYS A 22 6.97 -11.46 17.96
N TYR A 23 5.83 -11.27 17.29
CA TYR A 23 4.69 -10.61 17.92
C TYR A 23 4.22 -11.40 19.15
N PRO A 24 4.04 -10.77 20.32
CA PRO A 24 3.73 -11.48 21.57
C PRO A 24 2.25 -11.85 21.70
N GLY A 25 1.39 -11.46 20.74
CA GLY A 25 -0.04 -11.73 20.75
C GLY A 25 -0.34 -13.22 20.62
N GLN A 26 -1.45 -13.64 21.25
CA GLN A 26 -2.06 -14.94 21.02
C GLN A 26 -2.79 -14.88 19.66
N HIS A 27 -3.19 -16.00 19.07
CA HIS A 27 -3.85 -16.07 17.75
C HIS A 27 -5.39 -15.93 17.86
N PRO A 28 -5.93 -14.77 18.28
CA PRO A 28 -7.33 -14.67 18.73
C PRO A 28 -8.35 -14.73 17.59
N HIS A 29 -7.91 -14.65 16.32
CA HIS A 29 -8.82 -14.49 15.19
C HIS A 29 -8.71 -15.60 14.13
N ARG A 30 -7.93 -16.65 14.38
CA ARG A 30 -7.74 -17.77 13.43
C ARG A 30 -9.04 -18.49 13.09
N ASP A 31 -9.95 -18.63 14.02
CA ASP A 31 -11.25 -19.28 13.82
C ASP A 31 -12.19 -18.49 12.89
N LEU A 32 -11.88 -17.20 12.67
CA LEU A 32 -12.64 -16.31 11.80
C LEU A 32 -12.06 -16.22 10.37
N MET A 33 -10.91 -16.85 10.12
CA MET A 33 -10.23 -16.73 8.81
C MET A 33 -11.16 -17.08 7.64
N GLY A 34 -11.10 -16.24 6.61
CA GLY A 34 -11.94 -16.37 5.42
C GLY A 34 -13.33 -15.74 5.51
N GLN A 35 -13.81 -15.39 6.72
CA GLN A 35 -15.04 -14.60 6.88
C GLN A 35 -14.75 -13.11 6.60
N VAL A 36 -15.75 -12.36 6.16
CA VAL A 36 -15.63 -10.93 5.90
C VAL A 36 -15.48 -10.18 7.24
N ALA A 37 -14.39 -9.45 7.38
CA ALA A 37 -14.10 -8.59 8.53
C ALA A 37 -14.36 -7.11 8.25
N ILE A 38 -14.10 -6.66 7.01
CA ILE A 38 -14.37 -5.32 6.53
C ILE A 38 -15.30 -5.46 5.33
N GLY A 39 -16.49 -4.91 5.39
CA GLY A 39 -17.46 -4.88 4.30
C GLY A 39 -17.88 -3.46 3.99
N ALA A 40 -17.88 -3.08 2.72
CA ALA A 40 -18.39 -1.82 2.22
C ALA A 40 -19.15 -2.03 0.93
N SER A 41 -20.29 -1.37 0.80
CA SER A 41 -21.14 -1.43 -0.40
C SER A 41 -21.52 -0.03 -0.82
N SER A 42 -21.16 0.34 -2.05
CA SER A 42 -21.53 1.60 -2.71
C SER A 42 -21.20 2.84 -1.87
N LEU A 43 -20.02 2.86 -1.21
CA LEU A 43 -19.61 4.00 -0.41
C LEU A 43 -19.36 5.21 -1.27
N THR A 44 -19.99 6.32 -0.93
CA THR A 44 -19.76 7.62 -1.54
C THR A 44 -19.55 8.68 -0.48
N ARG A 45 -18.60 9.59 -0.74
CA ARG A 45 -18.34 10.74 0.12
C ARG A 45 -18.21 12.04 -0.66
N HIS A 46 -19.08 12.98 -0.33
CA HIS A 46 -19.03 14.35 -0.83
C HIS A 46 -18.46 15.30 0.23
N PHE A 47 -17.69 16.28 -0.21
CA PHE A 47 -17.28 17.46 0.56
C PHE A 47 -17.73 18.70 -0.22
N GLY A 48 -18.91 19.23 0.12
CA GLY A 48 -19.57 20.23 -0.72
C GLY A 48 -19.84 19.69 -2.12
N ALA A 49 -19.39 20.37 -3.15
CA ALA A 49 -19.52 19.95 -4.56
C ALA A 49 -18.47 18.89 -4.98
N PHE A 50 -17.43 18.68 -4.18
CA PHE A 50 -16.37 17.72 -4.51
C PHE A 50 -16.72 16.31 -4.05
N THR A 51 -16.64 15.33 -4.96
CA THR A 51 -16.81 13.90 -4.66
C THR A 51 -15.46 13.26 -4.46
N ALA A 52 -15.10 12.98 -3.22
CA ALA A 52 -13.81 12.37 -2.86
C ALA A 52 -13.79 10.85 -3.03
N VAL A 53 -14.94 10.19 -2.83
CA VAL A 53 -15.13 8.75 -3.03
C VAL A 53 -16.47 8.53 -3.71
N ARG A 54 -16.50 7.68 -4.72
CA ARG A 54 -17.67 7.43 -5.57
C ARG A 54 -17.89 5.92 -5.73
N ASP A 55 -19.01 5.44 -5.21
CA ASP A 55 -19.53 4.07 -5.38
C ASP A 55 -18.48 2.97 -5.11
N VAL A 56 -17.71 3.12 -4.02
CA VAL A 56 -16.69 2.16 -3.64
C VAL A 56 -17.32 0.99 -2.88
N SER A 57 -17.13 -0.22 -3.41
CA SER A 57 -17.45 -1.48 -2.75
C SER A 57 -16.17 -2.26 -2.53
N VAL A 58 -15.96 -2.76 -1.32
CA VAL A 58 -14.78 -3.56 -0.96
C VAL A 58 -15.14 -4.52 0.18
N ASP A 59 -14.61 -5.72 0.13
CA ASP A 59 -14.61 -6.67 1.23
C ASP A 59 -13.18 -7.11 1.55
N VAL A 60 -12.87 -7.26 2.84
CA VAL A 60 -11.59 -7.82 3.30
C VAL A 60 -11.88 -8.90 4.33
N LYS A 61 -11.27 -10.05 4.16
CA LYS A 61 -11.49 -11.21 5.02
C LYS A 61 -10.50 -11.25 6.18
N TYR A 62 -10.86 -11.89 7.26
CA TYR A 62 -9.91 -12.22 8.30
C TYR A 62 -8.75 -13.04 7.73
N GLY A 63 -7.52 -12.64 8.05
CA GLY A 63 -6.30 -13.22 7.51
C GLY A 63 -5.91 -12.72 6.12
N GLU A 64 -6.63 -11.74 5.57
CA GLU A 64 -6.34 -11.15 4.26
C GLU A 64 -5.63 -9.79 4.41
N ILE A 65 -4.65 -9.55 3.53
CA ILE A 65 -4.04 -8.24 3.31
C ILE A 65 -4.59 -7.69 2.01
N TYR A 66 -5.40 -6.63 2.10
CA TYR A 66 -5.93 -5.90 0.94
C TYR A 66 -5.17 -4.61 0.72
N GLY A 67 -4.56 -4.46 -0.45
CA GLY A 67 -3.83 -3.26 -0.86
C GLY A 67 -4.73 -2.30 -1.62
N LEU A 68 -4.94 -1.08 -1.12
CA LEU A 68 -5.63 -0.02 -1.86
C LEU A 68 -4.59 0.94 -2.47
N LEU A 69 -4.40 0.82 -3.78
CA LEU A 69 -3.42 1.57 -4.55
C LEU A 69 -4.05 2.75 -5.28
N GLY A 70 -3.27 3.77 -5.53
CA GLY A 70 -3.71 4.93 -6.30
C GLY A 70 -2.79 6.13 -6.10
N ALA A 71 -2.88 7.11 -6.98
CA ALA A 71 -2.14 8.37 -6.86
C ALA A 71 -2.59 9.16 -5.60
N ASN A 72 -1.80 10.16 -5.22
CA ASN A 72 -2.22 11.10 -4.18
C ASN A 72 -3.48 11.83 -4.63
N GLY A 73 -4.45 11.96 -3.71
CA GLY A 73 -5.76 12.54 -4.02
C GLY A 73 -6.78 11.56 -4.65
N ALA A 74 -6.43 10.31 -4.92
CA ALA A 74 -7.36 9.32 -5.49
C ALA A 74 -8.53 8.92 -4.58
N GLY A 75 -8.51 9.30 -3.27
CA GLY A 75 -9.58 8.99 -2.32
C GLY A 75 -9.22 7.94 -1.26
N LYS A 76 -8.02 7.34 -1.31
CA LYS A 76 -7.59 6.25 -0.41
C LYS A 76 -7.76 6.56 1.08
N THR A 77 -7.16 7.65 1.56
CA THR A 77 -7.26 8.08 2.96
C THR A 77 -8.71 8.39 3.37
N THR A 78 -9.53 8.94 2.46
CA THR A 78 -10.96 9.19 2.72
C THR A 78 -11.71 7.87 2.87
N THR A 79 -11.43 6.89 2.01
CA THR A 79 -12.02 5.55 2.11
C THR A 79 -11.65 4.87 3.43
N ILE A 80 -10.37 4.85 3.82
CA ILE A 80 -9.95 4.32 5.13
C ILE A 80 -10.68 5.03 6.27
N LYS A 81 -10.73 6.37 6.27
CA LYS A 81 -11.40 7.12 7.34
C LYS A 81 -12.89 6.82 7.45
N MET A 82 -13.57 6.53 6.35
CA MET A 82 -14.95 6.04 6.40
C MET A 82 -15.01 4.64 7.03
N LEU A 83 -14.19 3.72 6.55
CA LEU A 83 -14.15 2.33 7.04
C LEU A 83 -13.77 2.23 8.53
N CYS A 84 -12.93 3.15 9.03
CA CYS A 84 -12.60 3.26 10.46
C CYS A 84 -13.70 3.95 11.29
N GLY A 85 -14.78 4.45 10.68
CA GLY A 85 -15.81 5.22 11.36
C GLY A 85 -15.38 6.63 11.81
N LEU A 86 -14.25 7.14 11.31
CA LEU A 86 -13.76 8.51 11.61
C LEU A 86 -14.57 9.58 10.90
N ILE A 87 -15.03 9.28 9.68
CA ILE A 87 -15.97 10.11 8.92
C ILE A 87 -17.14 9.24 8.45
N GLU A 88 -18.33 9.82 8.39
CA GLU A 88 -19.50 9.10 7.87
C GLU A 88 -19.53 9.17 6.34
N PRO A 89 -19.93 8.09 5.65
CA PRO A 89 -20.20 8.15 4.21
C PRO A 89 -21.41 9.05 3.96
N SER A 90 -21.47 9.67 2.77
CA SER A 90 -22.68 10.38 2.33
C SER A 90 -23.76 9.38 1.93
N THR A 91 -23.39 8.26 1.31
CA THR A 91 -24.26 7.13 0.99
C THR A 91 -23.47 5.82 1.06
N GLY A 92 -24.17 4.69 1.06
CA GLY A 92 -23.60 3.36 1.13
C GLY A 92 -23.74 2.70 2.52
N ARG A 93 -23.21 1.50 2.65
CA ARG A 93 -23.29 0.69 3.88
C ARG A 93 -21.91 0.16 4.23
N MET A 94 -21.67 0.01 5.53
CA MET A 94 -20.43 -0.55 6.06
C MET A 94 -20.71 -1.61 7.12
N GLU A 95 -19.82 -2.59 7.16
CA GLU A 95 -19.76 -3.60 8.21
C GLU A 95 -18.29 -3.75 8.64
N LEU A 96 -18.04 -3.81 9.96
CA LEU A 96 -16.71 -3.96 10.51
C LEU A 96 -16.72 -4.96 11.67
N ALA A 97 -15.95 -6.02 11.54
CA ALA A 97 -15.84 -7.10 12.55
C ALA A 97 -17.20 -7.65 13.02
N GLY A 98 -18.14 -7.84 12.06
CA GLY A 98 -19.50 -8.31 12.29
C GLY A 98 -20.49 -7.24 12.78
N GLU A 99 -20.03 -6.02 13.02
CA GLU A 99 -20.86 -4.90 13.48
C GLU A 99 -21.35 -4.06 12.29
N ARG A 100 -22.65 -3.79 12.26
CA ARG A 100 -23.32 -2.94 11.25
C ARG A 100 -23.87 -1.69 11.91
N GLY A 101 -23.85 -0.57 11.20
CA GLY A 101 -24.39 0.70 11.70
C GLY A 101 -23.30 1.63 12.26
N SER A 102 -23.43 2.10 13.51
CA SER A 102 -22.46 3.04 14.08
C SER A 102 -21.13 2.36 14.42
N LEU A 103 -20.12 2.57 13.59
CA LEU A 103 -18.76 2.08 13.82
C LEU A 103 -18.01 2.87 14.92
N ARG A 104 -18.67 3.82 15.58
CA ARG A 104 -18.07 4.66 16.65
C ARG A 104 -18.21 4.06 18.04
N SER A 105 -18.82 2.88 18.17
CA SER A 105 -18.97 2.22 19.47
C SER A 105 -17.62 1.85 20.07
N ARG A 106 -17.56 1.79 21.42
CA ARG A 106 -16.35 1.35 22.14
C ARG A 106 -15.94 -0.05 21.72
N THR A 107 -16.90 -0.93 21.53
CA THR A 107 -16.69 -2.33 21.12
C THR A 107 -15.99 -2.43 19.76
N VAL A 108 -16.41 -1.63 18.78
CA VAL A 108 -15.75 -1.58 17.46
C VAL A 108 -14.33 -1.03 17.58
N ARG A 109 -14.14 0.05 18.34
CA ARG A 109 -12.80 0.67 18.51
C ARG A 109 -11.79 -0.29 19.15
N GLN A 110 -12.22 -1.15 20.05
CA GLN A 110 -11.34 -2.16 20.66
C GLN A 110 -10.93 -3.26 19.68
N LYS A 111 -11.73 -3.50 18.62
CA LYS A 111 -11.40 -4.47 17.56
C LYS A 111 -10.54 -3.87 16.44
N LEU A 112 -10.32 -2.55 16.45
CA LEU A 112 -9.75 -1.80 15.33
C LEU A 112 -8.41 -1.18 15.70
N GLY A 113 -7.39 -1.47 14.90
CA GLY A 113 -6.14 -0.73 14.85
C GLY A 113 -6.11 0.23 13.67
N TYR A 114 -5.63 1.45 13.89
CA TYR A 114 -5.48 2.43 12.82
C TYR A 114 -4.16 3.18 12.93
N MET A 115 -3.40 3.13 11.85
CA MET A 115 -2.19 3.93 11.68
C MET A 115 -2.42 4.92 10.54
N SER A 116 -2.47 6.21 10.87
CA SER A 116 -2.67 7.28 9.89
C SER A 116 -1.35 7.64 9.19
N GLN A 117 -1.44 8.21 7.98
CA GLN A 117 -0.30 8.71 7.20
C GLN A 117 0.52 9.77 7.95
N LYS A 118 -0.15 10.69 8.67
CA LYS A 118 0.53 11.60 9.59
C LYS A 118 0.68 10.92 10.94
N PHE A 119 1.81 11.15 11.61
CA PHE A 119 2.07 10.56 12.92
C PHE A 119 0.89 10.81 13.88
N SER A 120 0.32 9.72 14.39
CA SER A 120 -0.73 9.78 15.41
C SER A 120 -0.18 9.92 16.84
N LEU A 121 1.15 9.91 16.98
CA LEU A 121 1.83 10.08 18.28
C LEU A 121 1.81 11.54 18.70
N TYR A 122 1.75 11.75 20.01
CA TYR A 122 1.90 13.06 20.62
C TYR A 122 3.38 13.41 20.71
N ASP A 123 3.78 14.47 20.02
CA ASP A 123 5.18 14.89 19.91
C ASP A 123 5.75 15.44 21.24
N ASP A 124 4.91 15.97 22.09
CA ASP A 124 5.22 16.48 23.43
C ASP A 124 5.29 15.40 24.52
N LEU A 125 4.94 14.17 24.21
CA LEU A 125 5.09 13.02 25.09
C LEU A 125 6.36 12.20 24.73
N THR A 126 6.90 11.52 25.73
CA THR A 126 7.93 10.49 25.52
C THR A 126 7.36 9.28 24.78
N VAL A 127 8.24 8.43 24.28
CA VAL A 127 7.84 7.15 23.64
C VAL A 127 7.01 6.31 24.61
N GLY A 128 7.47 6.16 25.86
CA GLY A 128 6.77 5.40 26.87
C GLY A 128 5.40 5.96 27.24
N GLU A 129 5.30 7.29 27.38
CA GLU A 129 4.03 7.95 27.66
C GLU A 129 3.03 7.79 26.51
N ASN A 130 3.46 7.88 25.25
CA ASN A 130 2.62 7.58 24.11
C ASN A 130 2.07 6.15 24.16
N LEU A 131 2.94 5.16 24.39
CA LEU A 131 2.52 3.75 24.46
C LEU A 131 1.59 3.49 25.64
N ASN A 132 1.84 4.11 26.80
CA ASN A 132 0.95 4.04 27.96
C ASN A 132 -0.42 4.66 27.65
N PHE A 133 -0.43 5.81 26.97
CA PHE A 133 -1.66 6.49 26.59
C PHE A 133 -2.51 5.62 25.66
N PHE A 134 -1.92 5.10 24.55
CA PHE A 134 -2.66 4.27 23.60
C PHE A 134 -3.10 2.95 24.24
N GLY A 135 -2.26 2.28 25.03
CA GLY A 135 -2.65 1.09 25.78
C GLY A 135 -3.86 1.34 26.67
N GLY A 136 -3.87 2.48 27.40
CA GLY A 136 -5.00 2.88 28.23
C GLY A 136 -6.28 3.18 27.43
N VAL A 137 -6.16 3.85 26.28
CA VAL A 137 -7.30 4.12 25.38
C VAL A 137 -7.96 2.83 24.89
N TYR A 138 -7.16 1.80 24.60
CA TYR A 138 -7.67 0.50 24.18
C TYR A 138 -8.09 -0.40 25.35
N GLY A 139 -7.87 0.02 26.59
CA GLY A 139 -8.36 -0.66 27.78
C GLY A 139 -7.45 -1.79 28.29
N LEU A 140 -6.19 -1.78 27.91
CA LEU A 140 -5.19 -2.72 28.41
C LEU A 140 -4.90 -2.46 29.90
N SER A 141 -4.66 -3.53 30.65
CA SER A 141 -4.16 -3.45 32.03
C SER A 141 -2.72 -2.90 32.08
N ARG A 142 -2.26 -2.45 33.23
CA ARG A 142 -0.89 -1.96 33.39
C ARG A 142 0.16 -3.02 33.03
N GLU A 143 -0.08 -4.26 33.41
CA GLU A 143 0.82 -5.39 33.15
C GLU A 143 0.90 -5.69 31.64
N GLU A 144 -0.24 -5.69 30.94
CA GLU A 144 -0.30 -5.87 29.49
C GLU A 144 0.41 -4.70 28.79
N ILE A 145 0.21 -3.46 29.24
CA ILE A 145 0.88 -2.28 28.67
C ILE A 145 2.40 -2.44 28.81
N GLU A 146 2.92 -2.81 29.98
CA GLU A 146 4.37 -2.95 30.17
C GLU A 146 4.95 -4.04 29.26
N THR A 147 4.29 -5.19 29.18
CA THR A 147 4.70 -6.29 28.31
C THR A 147 4.71 -5.89 26.82
N LYS A 148 3.63 -5.28 26.35
CA LYS A 148 3.49 -4.83 24.95
C LYS A 148 4.43 -3.67 24.62
N LYS A 149 4.62 -2.75 25.55
CA LYS A 149 5.55 -1.62 25.43
C LYS A 149 6.98 -2.09 25.23
N HIS A 150 7.43 -3.06 26.01
CA HIS A 150 8.76 -3.65 25.85
C HIS A 150 8.96 -4.21 24.45
N TRP A 151 7.98 -4.97 23.95
CA TRP A 151 8.00 -5.50 22.60
C TRP A 151 8.01 -4.39 21.52
N VAL A 152 7.20 -3.34 21.67
CA VAL A 152 7.17 -2.20 20.73
C VAL A 152 8.53 -1.50 20.69
N LEU A 153 9.18 -1.29 21.84
CA LEU A 153 10.51 -0.70 21.91
C LEU A 153 11.55 -1.55 21.19
N GLU A 154 11.51 -2.86 21.37
CA GLU A 154 12.39 -3.80 20.65
C GLU A 154 12.12 -3.76 19.13
N PHE A 155 10.86 -3.82 18.70
CA PHE A 155 10.47 -3.71 17.29
C PHE A 155 10.90 -2.39 16.67
N ALA A 156 10.76 -1.29 17.41
CA ALA A 156 11.18 0.03 16.95
C ALA A 156 12.69 0.23 16.96
N GLY A 157 13.48 -0.63 17.64
CA GLY A 157 14.91 -0.45 17.86
C GLY A 157 15.19 0.72 18.82
N LEU A 158 14.34 0.86 19.83
CA LEU A 158 14.38 1.92 20.85
C LEU A 158 14.55 1.38 22.27
N GLU A 159 15.15 0.18 22.41
CA GLU A 159 15.44 -0.39 23.74
C GLU A 159 16.25 0.59 24.57
N GLY A 160 15.82 0.86 25.77
CA GLY A 160 16.45 1.82 26.69
C GLY A 160 16.20 3.30 26.35
N LYS A 161 15.37 3.61 25.36
CA LYS A 161 15.03 4.99 24.96
C LYS A 161 13.55 5.35 25.24
N GLU A 162 12.94 4.69 26.17
CA GLU A 162 11.54 4.91 26.55
C GLU A 162 11.26 6.36 26.97
N ALA A 163 12.23 6.99 27.67
CA ALA A 163 12.16 8.38 28.10
C ALA A 163 12.50 9.40 27.01
N ALA A 164 12.82 8.96 25.78
CA ALA A 164 13.09 9.89 24.69
C ALA A 164 11.81 10.62 24.25
N LEU A 165 11.91 11.94 24.07
CA LEU A 165 10.79 12.75 23.58
C LEU A 165 10.47 12.36 22.15
N THR A 166 9.19 12.12 21.85
CA THR A 166 8.76 11.68 20.52
C THR A 166 9.12 12.69 19.43
N ALA A 167 9.02 13.99 19.71
CA ALA A 167 9.44 15.05 18.80
C ALA A 167 10.87 14.88 18.29
N SER A 168 11.79 14.36 19.11
CA SER A 168 13.20 14.19 18.77
C SER A 168 13.53 12.99 17.91
N LEU A 169 12.57 12.09 17.70
CA LEU A 169 12.78 10.87 16.93
C LEU A 169 12.79 11.12 15.40
N PRO A 170 13.72 10.52 14.65
CA PRO A 170 13.61 10.43 13.19
C PRO A 170 12.30 9.78 12.76
N GLY A 171 11.77 10.22 11.58
CA GLY A 171 10.47 9.78 11.07
C GLY A 171 10.29 8.27 11.01
N GLY A 172 11.28 7.50 10.56
CA GLY A 172 11.20 6.05 10.50
C GLY A 172 11.04 5.36 11.87
N TRP A 173 11.55 5.95 12.95
CA TRP A 173 11.33 5.45 14.31
C TRP A 173 9.94 5.82 14.82
N LYS A 174 9.47 7.05 14.56
CA LYS A 174 8.08 7.45 14.86
C LYS A 174 7.09 6.50 14.18
N GLN A 175 7.32 6.13 12.91
CA GLN A 175 6.48 5.17 12.19
C GLN A 175 6.42 3.81 12.88
N ARG A 176 7.54 3.27 13.35
CA ARG A 176 7.55 1.97 14.05
C ARG A 176 6.83 2.04 15.39
N VAL A 177 6.99 3.13 16.15
CA VAL A 177 6.27 3.33 17.41
C VAL A 177 4.77 3.48 17.15
N ALA A 178 4.37 4.26 16.14
CA ALA A 178 2.97 4.44 15.75
C ALA A 178 2.32 3.11 15.32
N PHE A 179 3.03 2.31 14.54
CA PHE A 179 2.58 0.97 14.17
C PHE A 179 2.41 0.07 15.39
N GLY A 180 3.41 0.03 16.28
CA GLY A 180 3.34 -0.73 17.53
C GLY A 180 2.15 -0.31 18.39
N ALA A 181 1.91 0.99 18.55
CA ALA A 181 0.76 1.52 19.27
C ALA A 181 -0.58 1.10 18.64
N ALA A 182 -0.65 1.02 17.29
CA ALA A 182 -1.86 0.63 16.58
C ALA A 182 -2.20 -0.85 16.72
N ILE A 183 -1.24 -1.71 17.09
CA ILE A 183 -1.44 -3.16 17.17
C ILE A 183 -1.29 -3.74 18.58
N MET A 184 -0.86 -2.95 19.58
CA MET A 184 -0.57 -3.46 20.93
C MET A 184 -1.79 -4.06 21.65
N HIS A 185 -3.01 -3.72 21.26
CA HIS A 185 -4.26 -4.26 21.80
C HIS A 185 -4.80 -5.48 21.00
N GLU A 186 -4.01 -6.05 20.08
CA GLU A 186 -4.35 -7.22 19.27
C GLU A 186 -5.64 -7.05 18.44
N PRO A 187 -5.72 -6.01 17.58
CA PRO A 187 -6.94 -5.74 16.84
C PRO A 187 -7.26 -6.87 15.85
N SER A 188 -8.55 -7.13 15.66
CA SER A 188 -9.03 -8.07 14.64
C SER A 188 -9.06 -7.47 13.22
N VAL A 189 -9.08 -6.14 13.14
CA VAL A 189 -9.03 -5.37 11.90
C VAL A 189 -7.97 -4.28 12.02
N LEU A 190 -7.13 -4.16 11.02
CA LEU A 190 -6.03 -3.18 11.00
C LEU A 190 -6.08 -2.36 9.71
N PHE A 191 -6.13 -1.04 9.87
CA PHE A 191 -6.01 -0.08 8.78
C PHE A 191 -4.65 0.61 8.83
N LEU A 192 -3.93 0.60 7.72
CA LEU A 192 -2.60 1.17 7.58
C LEU A 192 -2.58 2.16 6.41
N ASP A 193 -2.47 3.45 6.72
CA ASP A 193 -2.44 4.49 5.70
C ASP A 193 -0.98 4.91 5.42
N GLU A 194 -0.40 4.36 4.34
CA GLU A 194 1.00 4.53 3.91
C GLU A 194 2.02 4.24 5.04
N PRO A 195 1.99 3.06 5.67
CA PRO A 195 2.72 2.78 6.91
C PRO A 195 4.24 2.84 6.77
N THR A 196 4.77 2.71 5.58
CA THR A 196 6.21 2.63 5.30
C THR A 196 6.75 3.89 4.61
N SER A 197 5.94 4.94 4.50
CA SER A 197 6.37 6.21 3.93
C SER A 197 7.51 6.82 4.75
N GLY A 198 8.63 7.14 4.08
CA GLY A 198 9.83 7.68 4.74
C GLY A 198 10.62 6.67 5.60
N VAL A 199 10.31 5.37 5.52
CA VAL A 199 11.02 4.29 6.22
C VAL A 199 12.12 3.71 5.31
N ASP A 200 13.29 3.46 5.89
CA ASP A 200 14.41 2.86 5.16
C ASP A 200 14.08 1.42 4.68
N PRO A 201 14.75 0.91 3.62
CA PRO A 201 14.42 -0.39 3.02
C PRO A 201 14.52 -1.58 3.98
N LEU A 202 15.45 -1.58 4.96
CA LEU A 202 15.55 -2.67 5.93
C LEU A 202 14.37 -2.67 6.90
N ALA A 203 14.01 -1.48 7.39
CA ALA A 203 12.87 -1.30 8.26
C ALA A 203 11.56 -1.59 7.54
N ARG A 204 11.41 -1.19 6.26
CA ARG A 204 10.25 -1.52 5.42
C ARG A 204 10.02 -3.03 5.35
N ARG A 205 11.07 -3.81 5.15
CA ARG A 205 10.98 -5.29 5.17
C ARG A 205 10.58 -5.86 6.54
N ALA A 206 11.01 -5.21 7.63
CA ALA A 206 10.58 -5.61 8.98
C ALA A 206 9.09 -5.31 9.21
N PHE A 207 8.59 -4.15 8.72
CA PHE A 207 7.16 -3.83 8.72
C PHE A 207 6.34 -4.90 7.99
N TRP A 208 6.70 -5.22 6.74
CA TRP A 208 5.96 -6.18 5.94
C TRP A 208 5.99 -7.59 6.54
N ARG A 209 7.10 -8.01 7.14
CA ARG A 209 7.13 -9.27 7.91
C ARG A 209 6.12 -9.27 9.05
N MET A 210 5.99 -8.14 9.76
CA MET A 210 5.03 -8.01 10.85
C MET A 210 3.58 -7.98 10.33
N ILE A 211 3.32 -7.26 9.25
CA ILE A 211 2.00 -7.23 8.59
C ILE A 211 1.58 -8.65 8.18
N ASN A 212 2.46 -9.40 7.50
CA ASN A 212 2.19 -10.79 7.13
C ASN A 212 1.95 -11.68 8.36
N GLN A 213 2.75 -11.53 9.43
CA GLN A 213 2.56 -12.28 10.66
C GLN A 213 1.20 -12.02 11.31
N LEU A 214 0.74 -10.77 11.33
CA LEU A 214 -0.59 -10.42 11.85
C LEU A 214 -1.72 -11.03 11.00
N ALA A 215 -1.58 -11.01 9.67
CA ALA A 215 -2.52 -11.67 8.78
C ALA A 215 -2.57 -13.19 9.01
N ASP A 216 -1.41 -13.84 9.14
CA ASP A 216 -1.33 -15.29 9.47
C ASP A 216 -1.99 -15.63 10.82
N MET A 217 -2.10 -14.64 11.71
CA MET A 217 -2.80 -14.75 13.00
C MET A 217 -4.31 -14.48 12.90
N GLY A 218 -4.81 -14.14 11.71
CA GLY A 218 -6.22 -13.92 11.43
C GLY A 218 -6.64 -12.44 11.42
N THR A 219 -5.73 -11.48 11.61
CA THR A 219 -6.07 -10.06 11.48
C THR A 219 -6.41 -9.72 10.02
N ALA A 220 -7.54 -9.05 9.78
CA ALA A 220 -7.89 -8.48 8.49
C ALA A 220 -7.17 -7.14 8.31
N ILE A 221 -6.44 -6.96 7.22
CA ILE A 221 -5.59 -5.78 7.04
C ILE A 221 -5.94 -5.08 5.74
N LEU A 222 -6.26 -3.78 5.82
CA LEU A 222 -6.35 -2.90 4.67
C LEU A 222 -5.20 -1.90 4.72
N VAL A 223 -4.33 -1.94 3.71
CA VAL A 223 -3.15 -1.08 3.61
C VAL A 223 -3.24 -0.19 2.36
N THR A 224 -2.99 1.11 2.51
CA THR A 224 -2.73 1.97 1.36
C THR A 224 -1.23 2.07 1.13
N THR A 225 -0.83 2.05 -0.11
CA THR A 225 0.54 2.30 -0.53
C THR A 225 0.58 2.91 -1.93
N HIS A 226 1.64 3.61 -2.22
CA HIS A 226 2.02 4.03 -3.57
C HIS A 226 3.26 3.27 -4.07
N TYR A 227 3.81 2.36 -3.24
CA TYR A 227 4.93 1.50 -3.60
C TYR A 227 4.39 0.18 -4.18
N LEU A 228 4.57 -0.04 -5.48
CA LEU A 228 4.06 -1.22 -6.16
C LEU A 228 4.77 -2.52 -5.74
N GLU A 229 6.04 -2.42 -5.30
CA GLU A 229 6.75 -3.56 -4.69
C GLU A 229 6.07 -4.05 -3.39
N GLU A 230 5.42 -3.16 -2.64
CA GLU A 230 4.66 -3.51 -1.45
C GLU A 230 3.33 -4.18 -1.82
N ALA A 231 2.71 -3.71 -2.90
CA ALA A 231 1.48 -4.27 -3.41
C ALA A 231 1.62 -5.75 -3.80
N GLU A 232 2.80 -6.18 -4.27
CA GLU A 232 3.09 -7.60 -4.54
C GLU A 232 2.96 -8.51 -3.31
N GLN A 233 3.00 -7.95 -2.09
CA GLN A 233 2.86 -8.70 -0.85
C GLN A 233 1.40 -8.80 -0.36
N CYS A 234 0.47 -8.10 -1.02
CA CYS A 234 -0.95 -8.16 -0.69
C CYS A 234 -1.61 -9.40 -1.31
N ASN A 235 -2.64 -9.93 -0.64
CA ASN A 235 -3.45 -11.03 -1.17
C ASN A 235 -4.33 -10.54 -2.33
N ARG A 236 -4.91 -9.36 -2.18
CA ARG A 236 -5.72 -8.67 -3.18
C ARG A 236 -5.38 -7.19 -3.25
N LEU A 237 -5.63 -6.59 -4.42
CA LEU A 237 -5.39 -5.19 -4.73
C LEU A 237 -6.64 -4.54 -5.28
N GLY A 238 -6.87 -3.28 -4.89
CA GLY A 238 -7.81 -2.38 -5.55
C GLY A 238 -7.08 -1.16 -6.08
N PHE A 239 -7.23 -0.85 -7.36
CA PHE A 239 -6.67 0.36 -7.97
C PHE A 239 -7.71 1.47 -7.93
N MET A 240 -7.40 2.54 -7.17
CA MET A 240 -8.29 3.68 -6.97
C MET A 240 -7.89 4.87 -7.82
N VAL A 241 -8.82 5.36 -8.65
CA VAL A 241 -8.65 6.53 -9.52
C VAL A 241 -9.86 7.42 -9.36
N ALA A 242 -9.66 8.72 -9.17
CA ALA A 242 -10.71 9.74 -9.07
C ALA A 242 -11.89 9.36 -8.15
N GLY A 243 -11.60 8.71 -7.04
CA GLY A 243 -12.59 8.31 -6.03
C GLY A 243 -13.23 6.95 -6.24
N SER A 244 -12.95 6.23 -7.34
CA SER A 244 -13.54 4.92 -7.66
C SER A 244 -12.48 3.82 -7.72
N ILE A 245 -12.84 2.57 -7.38
CA ILE A 245 -12.01 1.40 -7.63
C ILE A 245 -12.26 0.96 -9.08
N VAL A 246 -11.22 1.05 -9.92
CA VAL A 246 -11.32 0.80 -11.37
C VAL A 246 -10.80 -0.57 -11.79
N ALA A 247 -10.03 -1.23 -10.94
CA ALA A 247 -9.61 -2.62 -11.12
C ALA A 247 -9.34 -3.25 -9.76
N GLU A 248 -9.62 -4.55 -9.64
CA GLU A 248 -9.43 -5.32 -8.42
C GLU A 248 -9.02 -6.76 -8.75
N GLY A 249 -8.22 -7.37 -7.88
CA GLY A 249 -7.83 -8.77 -8.01
C GLY A 249 -6.54 -9.11 -7.23
N THR A 250 -6.10 -10.36 -7.33
CA THR A 250 -4.77 -10.73 -6.83
C THR A 250 -3.68 -10.06 -7.68
N PRO A 251 -2.45 -9.82 -7.15
CA PRO A 251 -1.36 -9.25 -7.95
C PRO A 251 -1.14 -9.97 -9.28
N GLY A 252 -1.10 -11.30 -9.27
CA GLY A 252 -1.02 -12.10 -10.50
C GLY A 252 -2.27 -12.03 -11.38
N GLY A 253 -3.46 -11.89 -10.76
CA GLY A 253 -4.74 -11.78 -11.47
C GLY A 253 -4.83 -10.49 -12.28
N VAL A 254 -4.52 -9.35 -11.68
CA VAL A 254 -4.57 -8.04 -12.36
C VAL A 254 -3.55 -7.92 -13.49
N LYS A 255 -2.38 -8.58 -13.36
CA LYS A 255 -1.39 -8.68 -14.44
C LYS A 255 -1.93 -9.51 -15.63
N ARG A 256 -2.51 -10.68 -15.35
CA ARG A 256 -3.07 -11.54 -16.41
C ARG A 256 -4.33 -10.98 -17.06
N ALA A 257 -5.04 -10.10 -16.40
CA ALA A 257 -6.24 -9.45 -16.94
C ALA A 257 -5.90 -8.33 -17.95
N GLN A 258 -4.62 -7.93 -18.06
CA GLN A 258 -4.22 -6.96 -19.08
C GLN A 258 -4.33 -7.56 -20.48
N THR A 259 -4.80 -6.74 -21.40
CA THR A 259 -4.87 -7.06 -22.83
C THR A 259 -3.67 -6.47 -23.57
N GLY A 260 -3.28 -7.09 -24.67
CA GLY A 260 -2.13 -6.66 -25.46
C GLY A 260 -0.79 -7.18 -24.91
N HIS A 261 0.28 -6.71 -25.50
CA HIS A 261 1.65 -7.14 -25.24
C HIS A 261 2.48 -6.01 -24.65
N LEU A 262 3.37 -6.34 -23.73
CA LEU A 262 4.33 -5.40 -23.16
C LEU A 262 5.71 -5.69 -23.72
N ILE A 263 6.29 -4.69 -24.38
CA ILE A 263 7.59 -4.79 -25.03
C ILE A 263 8.59 -3.93 -24.27
N GLU A 264 9.69 -4.55 -23.85
CA GLU A 264 10.85 -3.87 -23.29
C GLU A 264 11.86 -3.61 -24.40
N THR A 265 12.31 -2.37 -24.52
CA THR A 265 13.34 -1.96 -25.48
C THR A 265 14.47 -1.22 -24.77
N VAL A 266 15.72 -1.62 -25.02
CA VAL A 266 16.92 -0.90 -24.58
C VAL A 266 17.52 -0.21 -25.79
N ALA A 267 17.74 1.10 -25.70
CA ALA A 267 18.27 1.91 -26.80
C ALA A 267 19.55 2.66 -26.37
N SER A 268 20.37 3.08 -27.34
CA SER A 268 21.58 3.84 -27.07
C SER A 268 21.33 5.21 -26.41
N GLU A 269 20.16 5.80 -26.67
CA GLU A 269 19.69 7.08 -26.13
C GLU A 269 18.27 6.91 -25.55
N PRO A 270 18.09 6.30 -24.35
CA PRO A 270 16.78 5.86 -23.87
C PRO A 270 15.76 6.98 -23.75
N GLN A 271 16.16 8.16 -23.22
CA GLN A 271 15.27 9.30 -23.06
C GLN A 271 14.77 9.83 -24.42
N ARG A 272 15.68 10.04 -25.36
CA ARG A 272 15.36 10.54 -26.73
C ARG A 272 14.48 9.54 -27.47
N ALA A 273 14.77 8.23 -27.33
CA ALA A 273 13.97 7.17 -27.91
C ALA A 273 12.53 7.15 -27.35
N ALA A 274 12.38 7.22 -26.01
CA ALA A 274 11.07 7.26 -25.38
C ALA A 274 10.26 8.51 -25.80
N ASP A 275 10.90 9.68 -25.89
CA ASP A 275 10.23 10.92 -26.29
C ASP A 275 9.79 10.87 -27.76
N LEU A 276 10.61 10.29 -28.66
CA LEU A 276 10.23 10.07 -30.05
C LEU A 276 9.02 9.15 -30.16
N LEU A 277 9.05 7.98 -29.51
CA LEU A 277 7.94 7.02 -29.54
C LEU A 277 6.64 7.59 -28.96
N ARG A 278 6.73 8.50 -27.98
CA ARG A 278 5.57 9.21 -27.43
C ARG A 278 4.94 10.22 -28.38
N THR A 279 5.67 10.69 -29.39
CA THR A 279 5.14 11.60 -30.42
C THR A 279 4.39 10.88 -31.51
N GLU A 280 4.72 9.60 -31.78
CA GLU A 280 4.12 8.79 -32.84
C GLU A 280 2.89 8.00 -32.40
N GLY A 281 2.67 7.85 -31.06
CA GLY A 281 1.58 7.07 -30.50
C GLY A 281 0.90 7.68 -29.29
N GLU A 282 0.07 6.89 -28.63
CA GLU A 282 -0.55 7.29 -27.36
C GLU A 282 0.54 7.36 -26.26
N ARG A 283 0.78 8.55 -25.72
CA ARG A 283 1.86 8.85 -24.78
C ARG A 283 1.94 7.90 -23.58
N TRP A 284 0.79 7.45 -23.09
CA TRP A 284 0.70 6.56 -21.92
C TRP A 284 1.22 5.14 -22.20
N ARG A 285 1.26 4.72 -23.48
CA ARG A 285 1.77 3.40 -23.88
C ARG A 285 3.28 3.30 -23.73
N ILE A 286 3.97 4.45 -23.64
CA ILE A 286 5.43 4.50 -23.58
C ILE A 286 5.87 4.97 -22.21
N SER A 287 6.46 4.08 -21.43
CA SER A 287 7.06 4.34 -20.12
C SER A 287 8.57 4.16 -20.16
N LEU A 288 9.30 4.94 -19.37
CA LEU A 288 10.75 4.83 -19.27
C LEU A 288 11.12 4.46 -17.82
N PHE A 289 11.77 3.31 -17.64
CA PHE A 289 12.26 2.78 -16.38
C PHE A 289 13.79 2.68 -16.40
N GLY A 290 14.47 3.75 -15.99
CA GLY A 290 15.92 3.87 -16.09
C GLY A 290 16.37 3.92 -17.54
N ASP A 291 17.02 2.86 -18.04
CA ASP A 291 17.48 2.70 -19.44
C ASP A 291 16.53 1.85 -20.30
N ARG A 292 15.40 1.40 -19.73
CA ARG A 292 14.44 0.50 -20.36
C ARG A 292 13.17 1.22 -20.74
N ILE A 293 12.79 1.10 -21.99
CA ILE A 293 11.56 1.65 -22.53
C ILE A 293 10.54 0.52 -22.58
N HIS A 294 9.41 0.72 -21.91
CA HIS A 294 8.26 -0.18 -21.98
C HIS A 294 7.24 0.39 -22.97
N ASN A 295 6.82 -0.43 -23.92
CA ASN A 295 5.79 -0.11 -24.90
C ASN A 295 4.63 -1.10 -24.80
N VAL A 296 3.42 -0.59 -24.56
CA VAL A 296 2.17 -1.37 -24.56
C VAL A 296 1.56 -1.35 -25.96
N THR A 297 1.34 -2.52 -26.57
CA THR A 297 0.71 -2.64 -27.87
C THR A 297 -0.48 -3.60 -27.84
N ASP A 298 -1.54 -3.27 -28.59
CA ASP A 298 -2.68 -4.19 -28.82
C ASP A 298 -2.45 -5.07 -30.05
N GLY A 299 -1.42 -4.77 -30.87
CA GLY A 299 -1.04 -5.52 -32.04
C GLY A 299 -0.09 -6.67 -31.73
N ASP A 300 0.33 -7.37 -32.77
CA ASP A 300 1.32 -8.44 -32.66
C ASP A 300 2.68 -7.94 -32.12
N ALA A 301 3.24 -8.64 -31.14
CA ALA A 301 4.47 -8.22 -30.46
C ALA A 301 5.67 -8.13 -31.43
N GLU A 302 5.85 -9.08 -32.33
CA GLU A 302 6.97 -9.07 -33.29
C GLU A 302 6.86 -7.89 -34.28
N THR A 303 5.66 -7.61 -34.75
CA THR A 303 5.38 -6.46 -35.61
C THR A 303 5.69 -5.16 -34.91
N SER A 304 5.22 -4.97 -33.68
CA SER A 304 5.48 -3.78 -32.86
C SER A 304 6.98 -3.59 -32.58
N MET A 305 7.72 -4.68 -32.30
CA MET A 305 9.18 -4.60 -32.13
C MET A 305 9.88 -4.17 -33.42
N ARG A 306 9.44 -4.64 -34.60
CA ARG A 306 10.01 -4.23 -35.91
C ARG A 306 9.74 -2.75 -36.16
N GLU A 307 8.51 -2.27 -35.95
CA GLU A 307 8.13 -0.88 -36.12
C GLU A 307 8.93 0.03 -35.18
N THR A 308 9.02 -0.33 -33.90
CA THR A 308 9.84 0.41 -32.92
C THR A 308 11.30 0.50 -33.37
N ARG A 309 11.89 -0.59 -33.85
CA ARG A 309 13.27 -0.58 -34.40
C ARG A 309 13.41 0.31 -35.60
N ALA A 310 12.46 0.26 -36.53
CA ALA A 310 12.51 1.07 -37.77
C ALA A 310 12.40 2.58 -37.43
N THR A 311 11.47 2.95 -36.57
CA THR A 311 11.29 4.33 -36.07
C THR A 311 12.56 4.87 -35.42
N LEU A 312 13.15 4.11 -34.48
CA LEU A 312 14.35 4.54 -33.77
C LEU A 312 15.57 4.61 -34.70
N ALA A 313 15.74 3.64 -35.61
CA ALA A 313 16.81 3.63 -36.58
C ALA A 313 16.74 4.82 -37.55
N ALA A 314 15.54 5.23 -38.01
CA ALA A 314 15.33 6.41 -38.84
C ALA A 314 15.78 7.70 -38.14
N ALA A 315 15.72 7.75 -36.82
CA ALA A 315 16.20 8.85 -35.99
C ALA A 315 17.68 8.72 -35.56
N GLY A 316 18.40 7.69 -36.06
CA GLY A 316 19.81 7.43 -35.72
C GLY A 316 20.02 6.85 -34.33
N ILE A 317 18.97 6.30 -33.69
CA ILE A 317 19.04 5.68 -32.36
C ILE A 317 19.16 4.16 -32.51
N ALA A 318 20.24 3.58 -31.96
CA ALA A 318 20.45 2.13 -32.05
C ALA A 318 19.60 1.41 -30.97
N VAL A 319 18.87 0.36 -31.40
CA VAL A 319 18.19 -0.57 -30.49
C VAL A 319 19.16 -1.69 -30.13
N LEU A 320 19.53 -1.79 -28.85
CA LEU A 320 20.46 -2.76 -28.31
C LEU A 320 19.75 -4.10 -28.02
N GLU A 321 18.55 -4.03 -27.44
CA GLU A 321 17.71 -5.18 -27.11
C GLU A 321 16.24 -4.80 -27.26
N SER A 322 15.41 -5.73 -27.72
CA SER A 322 13.95 -5.58 -27.72
C SER A 322 13.32 -6.95 -27.59
N ARG A 323 12.43 -7.09 -26.61
CA ARG A 323 11.75 -8.36 -26.30
C ARG A 323 10.40 -8.13 -25.68
N GLU A 324 9.52 -9.09 -25.80
CA GLU A 324 8.29 -9.15 -25.01
C GLU A 324 8.61 -9.56 -23.57
N ILE A 325 7.96 -8.90 -22.61
CA ILE A 325 8.10 -9.18 -21.17
C ILE A 325 6.72 -9.36 -20.53
N PRO A 326 6.64 -10.08 -19.39
CA PRO A 326 5.41 -10.16 -18.63
C PRO A 326 5.07 -8.79 -17.99
N TRP A 327 3.78 -8.50 -17.83
CA TRP A 327 3.29 -7.30 -17.20
C TRP A 327 3.81 -7.17 -15.76
N SER A 328 4.36 -6.00 -15.43
CA SER A 328 4.63 -5.60 -14.03
C SER A 328 3.41 -4.89 -13.42
N LEU A 329 3.36 -4.74 -12.09
CA LEU A 329 2.30 -3.94 -11.45
C LEU A 329 2.40 -2.45 -11.82
N GLU A 330 3.60 -1.95 -12.13
CA GLU A 330 3.81 -0.58 -12.58
C GLU A 330 3.15 -0.33 -13.94
N ASP A 331 3.36 -1.23 -14.89
CA ASP A 331 2.74 -1.14 -16.21
C ASP A 331 1.21 -1.31 -16.13
N VAL A 332 0.73 -2.23 -15.29
CA VAL A 332 -0.70 -2.40 -15.00
C VAL A 332 -1.28 -1.11 -14.43
N PHE A 333 -0.63 -0.50 -13.44
CA PHE A 333 -1.11 0.72 -12.81
C PHE A 333 -1.24 1.86 -13.83
N ILE A 334 -0.21 2.07 -14.66
CA ILE A 334 -0.23 3.09 -15.71
C ILE A 334 -1.38 2.82 -16.69
N SER A 335 -1.50 1.58 -17.17
CA SER A 335 -2.55 1.16 -18.11
C SER A 335 -3.96 1.41 -17.54
N VAL A 336 -4.22 0.99 -16.31
CA VAL A 336 -5.53 1.12 -15.65
C VAL A 336 -5.88 2.58 -15.39
N VAL A 337 -4.92 3.39 -14.90
CA VAL A 337 -5.13 4.82 -14.65
C VAL A 337 -5.47 5.58 -15.93
N GLU A 338 -4.76 5.31 -17.02
CA GLU A 338 -5.00 6.02 -18.29
C GLU A 338 -6.30 5.57 -18.97
N LYS A 339 -6.66 4.28 -18.88
CA LYS A 339 -7.97 3.80 -19.34
C LYS A 339 -9.10 4.50 -18.59
N ALA A 340 -9.03 4.57 -17.26
CA ALA A 340 -10.05 5.23 -16.44
C ALA A 340 -10.18 6.74 -16.75
N LYS A 341 -9.07 7.46 -16.91
CA LYS A 341 -9.10 8.88 -17.31
C LYS A 341 -9.71 9.10 -18.69
N ARG A 342 -9.48 8.16 -19.62
CA ARG A 342 -10.06 8.22 -20.97
C ARG A 342 -11.57 8.04 -20.94
N GLU A 343 -12.05 7.06 -20.15
CA GLU A 343 -13.46 6.83 -19.96
C GLU A 343 -14.17 8.03 -19.32
N GLU A 344 -13.58 8.67 -18.31
CA GLU A 344 -14.10 9.90 -17.71
C GLU A 344 -14.20 11.05 -18.72
N ARG A 345 -13.18 11.23 -19.60
CA ARG A 345 -13.20 12.26 -20.64
C ARG A 345 -14.24 12.03 -21.73
N LEU A 346 -14.59 10.79 -22.01
CA LEU A 346 -15.62 10.43 -22.97
C LEU A 346 -17.04 10.55 -22.39
N ALA A 347 -17.17 10.49 -21.05
CA ALA A 347 -18.43 10.61 -20.33
C ALA A 347 -18.78 12.07 -19.93
N ALA A 348 -17.83 13.02 -20.01
CA ALA A 348 -17.98 14.43 -19.70
C ALA A 348 -18.27 15.27 -20.94
#